data_6004a19529278d59b932a42770e51dce
#
_entry.id   6004a19529278d59b932a42770e51dce
#
_cell.length_a   1.000
_cell.length_b   1.000
_cell.length_c   1.000
_cell.angle_alpha   90.00
_cell.angle_beta   90.00
_cell.angle_gamma   90.00
#
_symmetry.space_group_name_H-M   'P 1'
#
loop_
_entity.id
_entity.type
_entity.pdbx_description
1 polymer ?
#
loop_
_entity_poly.entity_id
_entity_poly.type
_entity_poly.pdbx_seq_one_letter_code
_entity_poly.pdbx_strand_id
1 'polypeptide(L)'
;MTEKTKTKPIPKERKIEKELLGILIFLAVLVVVFIMATTYFKSLNYFEYGGLTFSKKRVGDIQLFHHSYYIKNQAGKIIQYNLYLRNDPRYNNISIEGIPSKLLSPGKVAYLSVNSEGLQECKYGPLSVATISSFMSDNQMRV
;
A
#
# COMPACT_ATOMS: atom_id res chain seq x y z
N MET A 1 -48.19 -51.04 -42.32
CA MET A 1 -46.87 -51.36 -41.78
C MET A 1 -45.97 -50.18 -42.07
N THR A 2 -45.76 -49.29 -41.10
CA THR A 2 -44.93 -48.09 -41.23
C THR A 2 -43.69 -48.27 -40.40
N GLU A 3 -42.57 -48.49 -41.07
CA GLU A 3 -41.24 -48.74 -40.50
C GLU A 3 -40.67 -47.39 -39.99
N LYS A 4 -40.53 -47.27 -38.67
CA LYS A 4 -39.89 -46.11 -38.01
C LYS A 4 -38.37 -46.27 -38.12
N THR A 5 -37.78 -45.52 -39.07
CA THR A 5 -36.32 -45.39 -39.18
C THR A 5 -35.80 -44.67 -37.96
N LYS A 6 -35.12 -45.38 -37.05
CA LYS A 6 -34.36 -44.80 -35.93
C LYS A 6 -33.08 -44.18 -36.44
N THR A 7 -33.07 -42.87 -36.58
CA THR A 7 -31.86 -42.08 -36.86
C THR A 7 -30.92 -42.17 -35.67
N LYS A 8 -29.76 -42.84 -35.81
CA LYS A 8 -28.69 -42.85 -34.83
C LYS A 8 -28.11 -41.44 -34.71
N PRO A 9 -27.93 -40.89 -33.48
CA PRO A 9 -27.35 -39.58 -33.33
C PRO A 9 -25.88 -39.59 -33.78
N ILE A 10 -25.53 -38.56 -34.54
CA ILE A 10 -24.23 -38.35 -35.17
C ILE A 10 -23.15 -38.17 -34.10
N PRO A 11 -22.04 -38.97 -34.08
CA PRO A 11 -21.04 -38.94 -33.04
C PRO A 11 -20.17 -37.65 -32.98
N LYS A 12 -20.40 -36.72 -33.88
CA LYS A 12 -19.67 -35.42 -34.01
C LYS A 12 -20.00 -34.39 -32.90
N GLU A 13 -21.25 -34.34 -32.44
CA GLU A 13 -21.71 -33.37 -31.46
C GLU A 13 -21.04 -33.61 -30.08
N ARG A 14 -20.92 -34.85 -29.66
CA ARG A 14 -20.29 -35.19 -28.36
C ARG A 14 -18.76 -34.85 -28.29
N LYS A 15 -18.07 -34.80 -29.43
CA LYS A 15 -16.66 -34.43 -29.48
C LYS A 15 -16.51 -32.92 -29.30
N ILE A 16 -17.36 -32.13 -29.97
CA ILE A 16 -17.35 -30.66 -29.88
C ILE A 16 -17.66 -30.20 -28.44
N GLU A 17 -18.62 -30.82 -27.76
CA GLU A 17 -18.96 -30.51 -26.38
C GLU A 17 -17.79 -30.78 -25.41
N LYS A 18 -17.05 -31.87 -25.60
CA LYS A 18 -15.86 -32.19 -24.77
C LYS A 18 -14.70 -31.23 -25.01
N GLU A 19 -14.47 -30.83 -26.26
CA GLU A 19 -13.44 -29.85 -26.62
C GLU A 19 -13.79 -28.47 -26.06
N LEU A 20 -15.06 -28.06 -26.16
CA LEU A 20 -15.56 -26.79 -25.60
C LEU A 20 -15.46 -26.79 -24.07
N LEU A 21 -15.81 -27.88 -23.42
CA LEU A 21 -15.66 -28.05 -21.98
C LEU A 21 -14.18 -27.96 -21.56
N GLY A 22 -13.27 -28.57 -22.32
CA GLY A 22 -11.83 -28.51 -22.08
C GLY A 22 -11.30 -27.07 -22.15
N ILE A 23 -11.72 -26.30 -23.15
CA ILE A 23 -11.36 -24.88 -23.30
C ILE A 23 -11.92 -24.06 -22.13
N LEU A 24 -13.15 -24.30 -21.71
CA LEU A 24 -13.78 -23.59 -20.60
C LEU A 24 -13.07 -23.87 -19.28
N ILE A 25 -12.69 -25.12 -19.01
CA ILE A 25 -11.91 -25.50 -17.83
C ILE A 25 -10.53 -24.84 -17.87
N PHE A 26 -9.85 -24.83 -19.00
CA PHE A 26 -8.56 -24.19 -19.17
C PHE A 26 -8.64 -22.68 -18.88
N LEU A 27 -9.65 -22.01 -19.40
CA LEU A 27 -9.88 -20.59 -19.15
C LEU A 27 -10.15 -20.32 -17.66
N ALA A 28 -10.96 -21.14 -17.02
CA ALA A 28 -11.23 -21.03 -15.58
C ALA A 28 -9.96 -21.17 -14.74
N VAL A 29 -9.11 -22.16 -15.04
CA VAL A 29 -7.82 -22.33 -14.37
C VAL A 29 -6.91 -21.13 -14.58
N LEU A 30 -6.86 -20.59 -15.79
CA LEU A 30 -6.06 -19.39 -16.11
C LEU A 30 -6.50 -18.17 -15.28
N VAL A 31 -7.81 -17.95 -15.13
CA VAL A 31 -8.37 -16.88 -14.30
C VAL A 31 -7.98 -17.08 -12.83
N VAL A 32 -8.08 -18.29 -12.30
CA VAL A 32 -7.69 -18.59 -10.91
C VAL A 32 -6.19 -18.31 -10.69
N VAL A 33 -5.34 -18.77 -11.60
CA VAL A 33 -3.88 -18.50 -11.54
C VAL A 33 -3.60 -17.00 -11.58
N PHE A 34 -4.29 -16.25 -12.42
CA PHE A 34 -4.14 -14.80 -12.52
C PHE A 34 -4.54 -14.09 -11.22
N ILE A 35 -5.66 -14.49 -10.59
CA ILE A 35 -6.09 -13.92 -9.32
C ILE A 35 -5.07 -14.25 -8.21
N MET A 36 -4.58 -15.49 -8.14
CA MET A 36 -3.55 -15.87 -7.18
C MET A 36 -2.25 -15.08 -7.37
N ALA A 37 -1.80 -14.92 -8.60
CA ALA A 37 -0.61 -14.13 -8.91
C ALA A 37 -0.77 -12.67 -8.49
N THR A 38 -1.90 -12.02 -8.83
CA THR A 38 -2.15 -10.62 -8.47
C THR A 38 -2.22 -10.40 -6.96
N THR A 39 -2.85 -11.31 -6.20
CA THR A 39 -2.91 -11.24 -4.73
C THR A 39 -1.53 -11.45 -4.10
N TYR A 40 -0.75 -12.38 -4.63
CA TYR A 40 0.62 -12.61 -4.18
C TYR A 40 1.52 -11.38 -4.39
N PHE A 41 1.51 -10.79 -5.59
CA PHE A 41 2.28 -9.58 -5.88
C PHE A 41 1.84 -8.37 -5.03
N LYS A 42 0.55 -8.23 -4.74
CA LYS A 42 0.07 -7.20 -3.80
C LYS A 42 0.63 -7.43 -2.40
N SER A 43 0.58 -8.66 -1.88
CA SER A 43 1.10 -9.01 -0.56
C SER A 43 2.60 -8.70 -0.39
N LEU A 44 3.41 -8.82 -1.45
CA LEU A 44 4.83 -8.48 -1.41
C LEU A 44 5.11 -6.98 -1.29
N ASN A 45 4.21 -6.16 -1.83
CA ASN A 45 4.38 -4.71 -1.91
C ASN A 45 3.71 -3.93 -0.78
N TYR A 46 2.81 -4.57 -0.03
CA TYR A 46 2.10 -3.94 1.07
C TYR A 46 2.35 -4.69 2.37
N PHE A 47 2.42 -3.97 3.47
CA PHE A 47 2.48 -4.52 4.81
C PHE A 47 1.80 -3.59 5.81
N GLU A 48 1.41 -4.13 6.94
CA GLU A 48 0.84 -3.38 8.06
C GLU A 48 1.86 -3.23 9.19
N TYR A 49 1.90 -2.04 9.78
CA TYR A 49 2.66 -1.74 10.97
C TYR A 49 1.96 -0.65 11.79
N GLY A 50 1.73 -0.92 13.07
CA GLY A 50 1.05 0.03 13.98
C GLY A 50 -0.38 0.41 13.55
N GLY A 51 -1.10 -0.49 12.86
CA GLY A 51 -2.44 -0.21 12.31
C GLY A 51 -2.44 0.63 11.03
N LEU A 52 -1.28 0.91 10.46
CA LEU A 52 -1.12 1.67 9.22
C LEU A 52 -0.63 0.76 8.10
N THR A 53 -1.23 0.88 6.93
CA THR A 53 -0.81 0.12 5.73
C THR A 53 0.26 0.90 4.98
N PHE A 54 1.41 0.29 4.80
CA PHE A 54 2.52 0.82 4.03
C PHE A 54 2.66 0.12 2.69
N SER A 55 3.05 0.87 1.65
CA SER A 55 3.43 0.33 0.35
C SER A 55 4.92 0.58 0.08
N LYS A 56 5.59 -0.42 -0.47
CA LYS A 56 6.99 -0.27 -0.92
C LYS A 56 6.98 0.45 -2.26
N LYS A 57 7.68 1.59 -2.34
CA LYS A 57 7.89 2.35 -3.57
C LYS A 57 9.38 2.49 -3.83
N ARG A 58 9.79 2.45 -5.08
CA ARG A 58 11.17 2.70 -5.49
C ARG A 58 11.23 4.02 -6.26
N VAL A 59 12.14 4.90 -5.84
CA VAL A 59 12.43 6.16 -6.52
C VAL A 59 13.93 6.16 -6.87
N GLY A 60 14.24 5.89 -8.14
CA GLY A 60 15.61 5.55 -8.55
C GLY A 60 16.08 4.29 -7.84
N ASP A 61 17.25 4.38 -7.21
CA ASP A 61 17.84 3.27 -6.43
C ASP A 61 17.41 3.22 -4.97
N ILE A 62 16.57 4.17 -4.54
CA ILE A 62 16.14 4.27 -3.16
C ILE A 62 14.78 3.60 -2.97
N GLN A 63 14.72 2.64 -2.06
CA GLN A 63 13.45 2.06 -1.60
C GLN A 63 12.86 2.95 -0.53
N LEU A 64 11.58 3.29 -0.69
CA LEU A 64 10.79 4.09 0.25
C LEU A 64 9.56 3.30 0.70
N PHE A 65 9.15 3.57 1.93
CA PHE A 65 7.94 3.02 2.53
C PHE A 65 6.92 4.15 2.60
N HIS A 66 5.86 4.02 1.82
CA HIS A 66 4.85 5.05 1.63
C HIS A 66 3.56 4.69 2.36
N HIS A 67 3.06 5.63 3.14
CA HIS A 67 1.71 5.62 3.72
C HIS A 67 1.00 6.90 3.33
N SER A 68 -0.29 6.81 3.01
CA SER A 68 -1.12 7.98 2.73
C SER A 68 -2.34 8.01 3.63
N TYR A 69 -2.66 9.20 4.12
CA TYR A 69 -3.85 9.45 4.92
C TYR A 69 -4.46 10.81 4.57
N TYR A 70 -5.67 11.04 5.02
CA TYR A 70 -6.39 12.27 4.74
C TYR A 70 -6.39 13.15 5.99
N ILE A 71 -6.05 14.43 5.80
CA ILE A 71 -6.09 15.43 6.86
C ILE A 71 -6.99 16.59 6.42
N LYS A 72 -7.61 17.25 7.40
CA LYS A 72 -8.39 18.45 7.16
C LYS A 72 -7.50 19.68 7.41
N ASN A 73 -7.26 20.47 6.38
CA ASN A 73 -6.44 21.68 6.51
C ASN A 73 -7.19 22.80 7.29
N GLN A 74 -6.51 23.89 7.58
CA GLN A 74 -7.08 25.05 8.31
C GLN A 74 -8.30 25.65 7.61
N ALA A 75 -8.39 25.56 6.29
CA ALA A 75 -9.54 26.02 5.49
C ALA A 75 -10.69 24.99 5.47
N GLY A 76 -10.60 23.89 6.22
CA GLY A 76 -11.61 22.85 6.26
C GLY A 76 -11.60 21.88 5.09
N LYS A 77 -10.69 22.05 4.12
CA LYS A 77 -10.56 21.17 2.94
C LYS A 77 -9.82 19.88 3.31
N ILE A 78 -10.33 18.74 2.86
CA ILE A 78 -9.65 17.45 3.00
C ILE A 78 -8.54 17.37 1.96
N ILE A 79 -7.31 17.14 2.40
CA ILE A 79 -6.13 16.92 1.57
C ILE A 79 -5.51 15.57 1.89
N GLN A 80 -4.95 14.92 0.88
CA GLN A 80 -4.20 13.70 1.07
C GLN A 80 -2.77 14.04 1.46
N TYR A 81 -2.34 13.54 2.60
CA TYR A 81 -0.96 13.62 3.05
C TYR A 81 -0.23 12.31 2.71
N ASN A 82 0.99 12.42 2.18
CA ASN A 82 1.81 11.29 1.78
C ASN A 82 3.07 11.26 2.65
N LEU A 83 3.16 10.24 3.49
CA LEU A 83 4.32 9.99 4.32
C LEU A 83 5.27 9.03 3.60
N TYR A 84 6.53 9.42 3.44
CA TYR A 84 7.60 8.61 2.87
C TYR A 84 8.66 8.36 3.92
N LEU A 85 8.85 7.09 4.28
CA LEU A 85 9.90 6.67 5.20
C LEU A 85 11.01 5.99 4.39
N ARG A 86 12.27 6.30 4.73
CA ARG A 86 13.44 5.67 4.12
C ARG A 86 13.72 4.29 4.69
N ASN A 87 13.54 4.16 6.00
CA ASN A 87 13.74 2.91 6.73
C ASN A 87 12.42 2.18 6.92
N ASP A 88 12.48 0.86 6.91
CA ASP A 88 11.32 0.03 7.19
C ASP A 88 10.90 0.22 8.66
N PRO A 89 9.68 0.71 8.93
CA PRO A 89 9.25 0.98 10.29
C PRO A 89 9.20 -0.26 11.19
N ARG A 90 9.11 -1.45 10.62
CA ARG A 90 9.09 -2.73 11.37
C ARG A 90 10.42 -3.04 12.05
N TYR A 91 11.53 -2.50 11.53
CA TYR A 91 12.89 -2.70 12.04
C TYR A 91 13.41 -1.48 12.80
N ASN A 92 12.51 -0.55 13.16
CA ASN A 92 12.90 0.59 13.98
C ASN A 92 13.00 0.18 15.44
N ASN A 93 14.22 0.11 15.97
CA ASN A 93 14.53 -0.27 17.36
C ASN A 93 14.61 0.95 18.29
N ILE A 94 14.22 2.13 17.84
CA ILE A 94 14.22 3.33 18.68
C ILE A 94 13.05 3.20 19.67
N SER A 95 13.38 3.12 20.95
CA SER A 95 12.36 3.14 22.00
C SER A 95 11.78 4.55 22.10
N ILE A 96 10.45 4.64 22.12
CA ILE A 96 9.71 5.89 22.30
C ILE A 96 9.17 5.88 23.72
N GLU A 97 9.69 6.79 24.56
CA GLU A 97 9.16 7.01 25.89
C GLU A 97 8.03 8.06 25.83
N GLY A 98 6.92 7.77 26.51
CA GLY A 98 5.76 8.66 26.55
C GLY A 98 4.64 8.28 25.59
N ILE A 99 3.61 9.12 25.53
CA ILE A 99 2.44 8.93 24.67
C ILE A 99 2.43 10.03 23.60
N PRO A 100 2.94 9.77 22.39
CA PRO A 100 3.03 10.78 21.33
C PRO A 100 1.69 11.45 20.98
N SER A 101 0.58 10.73 21.09
CA SER A 101 -0.77 11.26 20.81
C SER A 101 -1.18 12.41 21.75
N LYS A 102 -0.60 12.53 22.93
CA LYS A 102 -0.83 13.66 23.84
C LYS A 102 0.03 14.87 23.51
N LEU A 103 1.20 14.65 22.89
CA LEU A 103 2.14 15.71 22.49
C LEU A 103 1.69 16.38 21.21
N LEU A 104 1.16 15.60 20.26
CA LEU A 104 0.78 16.04 18.94
C LEU A 104 -0.71 16.39 18.87
N SER A 105 -1.12 17.45 19.55
CA SER A 105 -2.51 17.91 19.52
C SER A 105 -2.69 19.04 18.49
N PRO A 106 -3.65 18.93 17.58
CA PRO A 106 -3.97 20.01 16.63
C PRO A 106 -4.25 21.34 17.30
N GLY A 107 -3.75 22.45 16.72
CA GLY A 107 -3.95 23.80 17.24
C GLY A 107 -3.01 24.21 18.38
N LYS A 108 -2.19 23.33 18.90
CA LYS A 108 -1.14 23.68 19.88
C LYS A 108 0.14 24.12 19.19
N VAL A 109 0.90 24.95 19.88
CA VAL A 109 2.25 25.35 19.44
C VAL A 109 3.21 24.23 19.84
N ALA A 110 3.99 23.76 18.88
CA ALA A 110 5.05 22.79 19.09
C ALA A 110 6.41 23.50 18.91
N TYR A 111 7.32 23.25 19.82
CA TYR A 111 8.69 23.77 19.75
C TYR A 111 9.63 22.62 19.40
N LEU A 112 10.37 22.78 18.30
CA LEU A 112 11.40 21.84 17.90
C LEU A 112 12.75 22.36 18.38
N SER A 113 13.30 21.74 19.43
CA SER A 113 14.65 22.06 19.92
C SER A 113 15.66 21.08 19.34
N VAL A 114 16.70 21.61 18.73
CA VAL A 114 17.73 20.81 18.05
C VAL A 114 19.10 21.23 18.56
N ASN A 115 19.92 20.24 18.94
CA ASN A 115 21.33 20.49 19.23
C ASN A 115 22.09 20.72 17.92
N SER A 116 22.58 21.95 17.73
CA SER A 116 23.26 22.35 16.49
C SER A 116 24.67 21.75 16.35
N GLU A 117 25.34 21.41 17.46
CA GLU A 117 26.70 20.86 17.42
C GLU A 117 26.77 19.51 16.71
N GLY A 118 25.82 18.61 16.98
CA GLY A 118 25.73 17.32 16.28
C GLY A 118 25.13 17.38 14.88
N LEU A 119 24.44 18.47 14.53
CA LEU A 119 23.77 18.60 13.23
C LEU A 119 24.75 18.91 12.09
N GLN A 120 25.84 19.62 12.37
CA GLN A 120 26.84 20.01 11.36
C GLN A 120 27.56 18.80 10.77
N GLU A 121 27.79 17.77 11.57
CA GLU A 121 28.43 16.52 11.13
C GLU A 121 27.44 15.57 10.43
N CYS A 122 26.17 15.76 10.61
CA CYS A 122 25.13 14.90 10.02
C CYS A 122 24.64 15.46 8.68
N LYS A 123 25.05 14.84 7.60
CA LYS A 123 24.65 15.22 6.21
C LYS A 123 23.14 15.37 6.03
N TYR A 124 22.33 14.63 6.79
CA TYR A 124 20.87 14.61 6.69
C TYR A 124 20.17 15.36 7.83
N GLY A 125 20.91 15.95 8.76
CA GLY A 125 20.36 16.65 9.91
C GLY A 125 19.37 17.76 9.55
N PRO A 126 19.76 18.72 8.70
CA PRO A 126 18.86 19.80 8.27
C PRO A 126 17.60 19.30 7.57
N LEU A 127 17.74 18.26 6.74
CA LEU A 127 16.62 17.64 6.04
C LEU A 127 15.64 16.98 7.01
N SER A 128 16.14 16.32 8.04
CA SER A 128 15.30 15.68 9.07
C SER A 128 14.49 16.72 9.86
N VAL A 129 15.12 17.83 10.24
CA VAL A 129 14.45 18.95 10.93
C VAL A 129 13.37 19.55 10.04
N ALA A 130 13.67 19.83 8.77
CA ALA A 130 12.71 20.35 7.81
C ALA A 130 11.53 19.41 7.60
N THR A 131 11.79 18.11 7.52
CA THR A 131 10.75 17.07 7.35
C THR A 131 9.82 17.01 8.56
N ILE A 132 10.37 17.05 9.78
CA ILE A 132 9.57 17.06 11.01
C ILE A 132 8.74 18.33 11.11
N SER A 133 9.34 19.50 10.83
CA SER A 133 8.64 20.80 10.86
C SER A 133 7.48 20.82 9.85
N SER A 134 7.71 20.35 8.63
CA SER A 134 6.67 20.22 7.60
C SER A 134 5.55 19.28 8.04
N PHE A 135 5.90 18.10 8.56
CA PHE A 135 4.93 17.15 9.07
C PHE A 135 4.04 17.77 10.16
N MET A 136 4.64 18.48 11.13
CA MET A 136 3.90 19.13 12.19
C MET A 136 2.97 20.21 11.66
N SER A 137 3.48 21.08 10.77
CA SER A 137 2.71 22.16 10.16
C SER A 137 1.53 21.63 9.36
N ASP A 138 1.74 20.60 8.54
CA ASP A 138 0.70 19.98 7.71
C ASP A 138 -0.38 19.31 8.56
N ASN A 139 -0.02 18.80 9.73
CA ASN A 139 -0.96 18.23 10.70
C ASN A 139 -1.54 19.25 11.70
N GLN A 140 -1.58 20.52 11.31
CA GLN A 140 -2.22 21.64 12.03
C GLN A 140 -1.56 22.00 13.36
N MET A 141 -0.33 21.64 13.58
CA MET A 141 0.45 22.16 14.68
C MET A 141 1.15 23.44 14.25
N ARG A 142 1.17 24.43 15.11
CA ARG A 142 2.00 25.63 14.90
C ARG A 142 3.42 25.29 15.33
N VAL A 143 4.38 25.41 14.43
CA VAL A 143 5.81 25.18 14.66
C VAL A 143 6.52 26.52 14.76
#